data_060c0ad33104782807e4566cca3cb6a5
#
_entry.id   060c0ad33104782807e4566cca3cb6a5
#
_cell.length_a   1.000
_cell.length_b   1.000
_cell.length_c   1.000
_cell.angle_alpha   90.00
_cell.angle_beta   90.00
_cell.angle_gamma   90.00
#
_symmetry.space_group_name_H-M   'P 1'
#
loop_
_entity.id
_entity.type
_entity.pdbx_description
1 polymer ?
#
loop_
_entity_poly.entity_id
_entity_poly.type
_entity_poly.pdbx_seq_one_letter_code
_entity_poly.pdbx_strand_id
1 'polypeptide(L)'
;VKKFLQAMMIGTTVMSLVCMVPTVRANETRVVRFGTDPNYPPMEAKAPDGSIRGFDVDLGDEICRRIRARCRWVELEFSGMIPALHARKIDAILSSMAITEKRAQQIAFTSKLYQFKSRMVARKGAAFGSDAKSLAGKRIGVQSGSQFESYALTQWVPHGVNVVAYKGQNEVFADLVNGRIDGALLGTVEADQGFLDTPRGKDFGFVGSALSMGDKGVGIGIRKSDVALRASIDAAIASMLADGTYTRIARRYFSFDTYGD
;
A
#
# COMPACT_ATOMS: atom_id res chain seq x y z
N VAL A 1 -58.82 -46.38 71.69
CA VAL A 1 -57.38 -46.49 71.87
C VAL A 1 -56.70 -46.09 70.52
N LYS A 2 -56.00 -44.97 70.52
CA LYS A 2 -55.40 -44.33 69.34
C LYS A 2 -54.03 -44.97 69.03
N LYS A 3 -53.81 -45.31 67.76
CA LYS A 3 -52.47 -45.63 67.26
C LYS A 3 -52.02 -44.53 66.32
N PHE A 4 -50.91 -43.89 66.65
CA PHE A 4 -50.20 -42.93 65.80
C PHE A 4 -49.45 -43.70 64.70
N LEU A 5 -49.63 -43.29 63.46
CA LEU A 5 -48.74 -43.64 62.34
C LEU A 5 -47.83 -42.46 62.07
N GLN A 6 -46.51 -42.61 62.25
CA GLN A 6 -45.50 -41.69 61.81
C GLN A 6 -45.12 -42.04 60.34
N ALA A 7 -45.35 -41.13 59.42
CA ALA A 7 -44.86 -41.23 58.06
C ALA A 7 -43.50 -40.57 57.99
N MET A 8 -42.49 -41.35 57.64
CA MET A 8 -41.10 -40.93 57.46
C MET A 8 -40.95 -40.45 56.00
N MET A 9 -40.81 -39.11 55.75
CA MET A 9 -40.47 -38.54 54.45
C MET A 9 -38.97 -38.65 54.23
N ILE A 10 -38.56 -39.47 53.26
CA ILE A 10 -37.19 -39.52 52.75
C ILE A 10 -37.09 -38.47 51.68
N GLY A 11 -36.41 -37.32 51.97
CA GLY A 11 -36.10 -36.27 51.00
C GLY A 11 -34.91 -36.70 50.17
N THR A 12 -35.13 -36.99 48.90
CA THR A 12 -34.09 -37.27 47.93
C THR A 12 -33.57 -35.91 47.34
N THR A 13 -32.42 -35.43 47.81
CA THR A 13 -31.72 -34.23 47.27
C THR A 13 -31.02 -34.61 45.99
N VAL A 14 -31.58 -34.26 44.86
CA VAL A 14 -30.93 -34.36 43.54
C VAL A 14 -29.92 -33.21 43.41
N MET A 15 -28.64 -33.51 43.57
CA MET A 15 -27.54 -32.59 43.39
C MET A 15 -27.24 -32.50 41.88
N SER A 16 -27.79 -31.47 41.21
CA SER A 16 -27.54 -31.19 39.79
C SER A 16 -26.10 -30.75 39.58
N LEU A 17 -25.29 -31.64 39.02
CA LEU A 17 -23.92 -31.38 38.61
C LEU A 17 -23.96 -30.51 37.31
N VAL A 18 -23.82 -29.18 37.45
CA VAL A 18 -23.69 -28.28 36.30
C VAL A 18 -22.29 -28.50 35.69
N CYS A 19 -22.22 -29.30 34.62
CA CYS A 19 -21.02 -29.38 33.78
C CYS A 19 -20.79 -28.04 33.11
N MET A 20 -19.87 -27.23 33.63
CA MET A 20 -19.31 -26.10 32.91
C MET A 20 -18.49 -26.64 31.73
N VAL A 21 -19.10 -26.70 30.55
CA VAL A 21 -18.39 -26.93 29.29
C VAL A 21 -17.61 -25.65 28.98
N PRO A 22 -16.25 -25.69 28.92
CA PRO A 22 -15.49 -24.53 28.51
C PRO A 22 -15.87 -24.24 27.06
N THR A 23 -16.53 -23.10 26.83
CA THR A 23 -16.73 -22.56 25.47
C THR A 23 -15.37 -22.24 24.92
N VAL A 24 -14.81 -23.12 24.11
CA VAL A 24 -13.68 -22.85 23.24
C VAL A 24 -14.19 -21.80 22.26
N ARG A 25 -13.93 -20.51 22.55
CA ARG A 25 -14.08 -19.46 21.57
C ARG A 25 -13.11 -19.81 20.46
N ALA A 26 -13.63 -20.26 19.33
CA ALA A 26 -12.86 -20.30 18.09
C ALA A 26 -12.24 -18.91 17.91
N ASN A 27 -10.91 -18.86 17.98
CA ASN A 27 -10.18 -17.62 17.79
C ASN A 27 -10.36 -17.23 16.32
N GLU A 28 -11.39 -16.44 16.00
CA GLU A 28 -11.62 -15.97 14.63
C GLU A 28 -10.35 -15.28 14.17
N THR A 29 -9.71 -15.86 13.16
CA THR A 29 -8.47 -15.30 12.60
C THR A 29 -8.79 -13.89 12.11
N ARG A 30 -8.17 -12.90 12.74
CA ARG A 30 -8.31 -11.48 12.35
C ARG A 30 -8.03 -11.33 10.87
N VAL A 31 -8.90 -10.63 10.15
CA VAL A 31 -8.69 -10.28 8.74
C VAL A 31 -8.23 -8.82 8.68
N VAL A 32 -7.16 -8.55 7.93
CA VAL A 32 -6.71 -7.19 7.60
C VAL A 32 -6.95 -6.97 6.11
N ARG A 33 -7.77 -5.99 5.78
CA ARG A 33 -8.09 -5.60 4.40
C ARG A 33 -7.11 -4.52 3.96
N PHE A 34 -6.18 -4.87 3.07
CA PHE A 34 -5.26 -3.93 2.44
C PHE A 34 -5.85 -3.38 1.15
N GLY A 35 -5.97 -2.05 1.03
CA GLY A 35 -6.27 -1.38 -0.23
C GLY A 35 -5.00 -1.28 -1.06
N THR A 36 -5.08 -1.64 -2.34
CA THR A 36 -3.96 -1.63 -3.28
C THR A 36 -4.44 -1.30 -4.70
N ASP A 37 -3.61 -0.64 -5.49
CA ASP A 37 -3.84 -0.37 -6.92
C ASP A 37 -2.91 -1.26 -7.76
N PRO A 38 -3.37 -2.41 -8.27
CA PRO A 38 -2.51 -3.39 -8.91
C PRO A 38 -2.09 -3.01 -10.34
N ASN A 39 -1.80 -1.74 -10.56
CA ASN A 39 -1.30 -1.17 -11.82
C ASN A 39 0.11 -0.57 -11.69
N TYR A 40 0.88 -1.01 -10.69
CA TYR A 40 2.16 -0.40 -10.33
C TYR A 40 3.28 -1.44 -10.13
N PRO A 41 3.60 -2.27 -11.17
CA PRO A 41 4.68 -3.25 -11.07
C PRO A 41 6.04 -2.57 -10.89
N PRO A 42 6.98 -3.17 -10.13
CA PRO A 42 6.94 -4.48 -9.50
C PRO A 42 6.32 -4.49 -8.09
N MET A 43 5.78 -3.35 -7.64
CA MET A 43 5.28 -3.19 -6.28
C MET A 43 3.97 -3.94 -6.07
N GLU A 44 2.98 -3.72 -6.93
CA GLU A 44 1.72 -4.44 -7.00
C GLU A 44 1.22 -4.55 -8.45
N ALA A 45 0.88 -5.74 -8.85
CA ALA A 45 0.37 -6.02 -10.20
C ALA A 45 -0.65 -7.16 -10.18
N LYS A 46 -1.62 -7.08 -11.09
CA LYS A 46 -2.59 -8.15 -11.30
C LYS A 46 -1.99 -9.21 -12.22
N ALA A 47 -1.90 -10.42 -11.72
CA ALA A 47 -1.44 -11.56 -12.50
C ALA A 47 -2.55 -12.08 -13.44
N PRO A 48 -2.23 -12.89 -14.48
CA PRO A 48 -3.21 -13.43 -15.39
C PRO A 48 -4.30 -14.29 -14.73
N ASP A 49 -4.01 -14.91 -13.60
CA ASP A 49 -4.94 -15.68 -12.77
C ASP A 49 -5.85 -14.81 -11.89
N GLY A 50 -5.73 -13.48 -11.99
CA GLY A 50 -6.47 -12.50 -11.20
C GLY A 50 -5.90 -12.24 -9.80
N SER A 51 -4.88 -12.97 -9.36
CA SER A 51 -4.21 -12.70 -8.08
C SER A 51 -3.41 -11.40 -8.15
N ILE A 52 -3.28 -10.72 -7.01
CA ILE A 52 -2.41 -9.55 -6.89
C ILE A 52 -1.06 -10.03 -6.36
N ARG A 53 0.04 -9.60 -7.01
CA ARG A 53 1.40 -9.98 -6.68
C ARG A 53 2.32 -8.77 -6.73
N GLY A 54 3.44 -8.83 -6.04
CA GLY A 54 4.46 -7.79 -6.05
C GLY A 54 5.13 -7.62 -4.70
N PHE A 55 6.06 -6.67 -4.64
CA PHE A 55 6.85 -6.42 -3.44
C PHE A 55 6.00 -6.00 -2.25
N ASP A 56 5.05 -5.07 -2.43
CA ASP A 56 4.13 -4.63 -1.38
C ASP A 56 3.25 -5.79 -0.90
N VAL A 57 2.83 -6.66 -1.82
CA VAL A 57 1.99 -7.82 -1.49
C VAL A 57 2.77 -8.81 -0.63
N ASP A 58 4.00 -9.14 -1.01
CA ASP A 58 4.85 -10.05 -0.25
C ASP A 58 5.20 -9.50 1.14
N LEU A 59 5.42 -8.18 1.26
CA LEU A 59 5.61 -7.53 2.56
C LEU A 59 4.33 -7.59 3.40
N GLY A 60 3.17 -7.29 2.81
CA GLY A 60 1.88 -7.33 3.49
C GLY A 60 1.52 -8.73 4.00
N ASP A 61 1.72 -9.76 3.16
CA ASP A 61 1.44 -11.14 3.53
C ASP A 61 2.34 -11.61 4.68
N GLU A 62 3.64 -11.26 4.66
CA GLU A 62 4.54 -11.55 5.77
C GLU A 62 4.17 -10.79 7.05
N ILE A 63 3.73 -9.52 6.94
CA ILE A 63 3.20 -8.75 8.07
C ILE A 63 1.98 -9.46 8.65
N CYS A 64 1.00 -9.86 7.82
CA CYS A 64 -0.18 -10.59 8.29
C CYS A 64 0.19 -11.88 9.02
N ARG A 65 1.16 -12.66 8.47
CA ARG A 65 1.65 -13.88 9.09
C ARG A 65 2.19 -13.62 10.50
N ARG A 66 2.98 -12.54 10.69
CA ARG A 66 3.57 -12.18 11.98
C ARG A 66 2.56 -11.71 13.01
N ILE A 67 1.55 -10.95 12.57
CA ILE A 67 0.48 -10.49 13.48
C ILE A 67 -0.66 -11.50 13.64
N ARG A 68 -0.50 -12.74 13.11
CA ARG A 68 -1.50 -13.81 13.14
C ARG A 68 -2.85 -13.39 12.57
N ALA A 69 -2.81 -12.67 11.44
CA ALA A 69 -3.97 -12.25 10.69
C ALA A 69 -3.97 -12.89 9.30
N ARG A 70 -5.12 -12.87 8.63
CA ARG A 70 -5.25 -13.17 7.21
C ARG A 70 -5.29 -11.86 6.44
N CYS A 71 -4.42 -11.70 5.45
CA CYS A 71 -4.50 -10.60 4.49
C CYS A 71 -5.68 -10.80 3.53
N ARG A 72 -6.36 -9.71 3.22
CA ARG A 72 -7.31 -9.61 2.11
C ARG A 72 -6.96 -8.38 1.29
N TRP A 73 -6.57 -8.57 0.06
CA TRP A 73 -6.26 -7.50 -0.87
C TRP A 73 -7.56 -6.98 -1.50
N VAL A 74 -7.73 -5.65 -1.48
CA VAL A 74 -8.91 -4.95 -2.02
C VAL A 74 -8.41 -4.00 -3.10
N GLU A 75 -8.75 -4.31 -4.35
CA GLU A 75 -8.40 -3.51 -5.51
C GLU A 75 -9.16 -2.17 -5.50
N LEU A 76 -8.45 -1.06 -5.57
CA LEU A 76 -8.98 0.30 -5.58
C LEU A 76 -8.12 1.21 -6.46
N GLU A 77 -8.73 2.22 -7.08
CA GLU A 77 -7.97 3.32 -7.68
C GLU A 77 -7.20 4.08 -6.58
N PHE A 78 -5.96 4.48 -6.86
CA PHE A 78 -5.07 5.10 -5.87
C PHE A 78 -5.69 6.34 -5.19
N SER A 79 -6.35 7.22 -5.96
CA SER A 79 -7.02 8.42 -5.45
C SER A 79 -8.16 8.13 -4.47
N GLY A 80 -8.76 6.95 -4.55
CA GLY A 80 -9.87 6.50 -3.70
C GLY A 80 -9.45 5.86 -2.36
N MET A 81 -8.17 5.61 -2.12
CA MET A 81 -7.72 4.80 -0.98
C MET A 81 -7.95 5.48 0.38
N ILE A 82 -7.59 6.76 0.53
CA ILE A 82 -7.82 7.49 1.80
C ILE A 82 -9.32 7.62 2.10
N PRO A 83 -10.18 8.00 1.16
CA PRO A 83 -11.64 7.92 1.35
C PRO A 83 -12.14 6.54 1.74
N ALA A 84 -11.67 5.46 1.10
CA ALA A 84 -12.05 4.08 1.42
C ALA A 84 -11.59 3.65 2.83
N LEU A 85 -10.41 4.11 3.26
CA LEU A 85 -9.90 3.89 4.61
C LEU A 85 -10.80 4.57 5.67
N HIS A 86 -11.19 5.83 5.44
CA HIS A 86 -12.11 6.53 6.33
C HIS A 86 -13.51 5.89 6.35
N ALA A 87 -13.99 5.42 5.22
CA ALA A 87 -15.27 4.70 5.09
C ALA A 87 -15.23 3.25 5.62
N ARG A 88 -14.11 2.81 6.22
CA ARG A 88 -13.90 1.45 6.74
C ARG A 88 -14.10 0.34 5.71
N LYS A 89 -13.96 0.63 4.42
CA LYS A 89 -13.97 -0.37 3.35
C LYS A 89 -12.68 -1.20 3.35
N ILE A 90 -11.58 -0.59 3.79
CA ILE A 90 -10.27 -1.20 4.02
C ILE A 90 -9.78 -0.85 5.43
N ASP A 91 -8.78 -1.59 5.92
CA ASP A 91 -8.20 -1.40 7.25
C ASP A 91 -6.84 -0.71 7.19
N ALA A 92 -6.14 -0.90 6.08
CA ALA A 92 -4.84 -0.30 5.81
C ALA A 92 -4.67 -0.06 4.30
N ILE A 93 -3.77 0.86 3.94
CA ILE A 93 -3.36 1.13 2.56
C ILE A 93 -1.93 0.63 2.40
N LEU A 94 -1.71 -0.32 1.49
CA LEU A 94 -0.39 -0.77 1.08
C LEU A 94 -0.35 -0.80 -0.45
N SER A 95 0.18 0.27 -1.05
CA SER A 95 0.19 0.56 -2.47
C SER A 95 1.16 1.70 -2.79
N SER A 96 2.42 1.50 -2.45
CA SER A 96 3.50 2.47 -2.70
C SER A 96 3.18 3.90 -2.21
N MET A 97 2.38 4.01 -1.13
CA MET A 97 1.90 5.31 -0.67
C MET A 97 2.98 6.08 0.09
N ALA A 98 3.47 7.17 -0.51
CA ALA A 98 4.45 8.04 0.12
C ALA A 98 3.92 8.71 1.39
N ILE A 99 4.76 8.75 2.43
CA ILE A 99 4.51 9.46 3.69
C ILE A 99 4.74 10.95 3.46
N THR A 100 3.66 11.70 3.24
CA THR A 100 3.70 13.16 3.09
C THR A 100 2.99 13.85 4.25
N GLU A 101 3.37 15.09 4.55
CA GLU A 101 2.72 15.87 5.62
C GLU A 101 1.22 16.05 5.36
N LYS A 102 0.84 16.33 4.12
CA LYS A 102 -0.56 16.48 3.70
C LYS A 102 -1.39 15.24 4.01
N ARG A 103 -0.84 14.04 3.77
CA ARG A 103 -1.50 12.77 4.08
C ARG A 103 -1.49 12.48 5.58
N ALA A 104 -0.38 12.78 6.27
CA ALA A 104 -0.25 12.60 7.71
C ALA A 104 -1.24 13.46 8.53
N GLN A 105 -1.73 14.57 7.96
CA GLN A 105 -2.85 15.34 8.55
C GLN A 105 -4.17 14.56 8.52
N GLN A 106 -4.37 13.64 7.58
CA GLN A 106 -5.62 12.89 7.40
C GLN A 106 -5.58 11.49 8.02
N ILE A 107 -4.47 10.76 7.84
CA ILE A 107 -4.27 9.39 8.28
C ILE A 107 -2.99 9.24 9.10
N ALA A 108 -2.83 8.12 9.79
CA ALA A 108 -1.55 7.72 10.39
C ALA A 108 -0.77 6.83 9.40
N PHE A 109 0.54 6.80 9.56
CA PHE A 109 1.43 5.90 8.85
C PHE A 109 2.19 5.01 9.82
N THR A 110 2.60 3.84 9.34
CA THR A 110 3.62 3.01 9.99
C THR A 110 5.02 3.61 9.85
N SER A 111 6.00 2.96 10.41
CA SER A 111 7.40 3.13 10.05
C SER A 111 7.58 2.97 8.54
N LYS A 112 8.60 3.62 7.99
CA LYS A 112 9.00 3.51 6.57
C LYS A 112 9.17 2.03 6.18
N LEU A 113 8.66 1.66 5.02
CA LEU A 113 8.90 0.36 4.40
C LEU A 113 10.10 0.42 3.44
N TYR A 114 10.15 1.45 2.60
CA TYR A 114 11.20 1.68 1.60
C TYR A 114 11.21 3.12 1.13
N GLN A 115 12.21 3.48 0.33
CA GLN A 115 12.29 4.80 -0.29
C GLN A 115 12.92 4.72 -1.66
N PHE A 116 12.26 5.30 -2.66
CA PHE A 116 12.78 5.44 -4.02
C PHE A 116 12.78 6.90 -4.45
N LYS A 117 13.69 7.21 -5.39
CA LYS A 117 13.73 8.52 -6.03
C LYS A 117 12.60 8.64 -7.05
N SER A 118 12.28 9.88 -7.41
CA SER A 118 11.29 10.20 -8.45
C SER A 118 12.02 10.78 -9.66
N ARG A 119 11.60 10.42 -10.87
CA ARG A 119 12.19 10.91 -12.10
C ARG A 119 11.15 11.09 -13.20
N MET A 120 11.52 11.94 -14.16
CA MET A 120 10.80 12.10 -15.42
C MET A 120 11.21 11.01 -16.41
N VAL A 121 10.22 10.45 -17.09
CA VAL A 121 10.40 9.56 -18.26
C VAL A 121 9.86 10.27 -19.49
N ALA A 122 10.61 10.25 -20.57
CA ALA A 122 10.19 10.76 -21.85
C ALA A 122 10.83 9.96 -22.99
N ARG A 123 10.48 10.26 -24.24
CA ARG A 123 11.12 9.65 -25.42
C ARG A 123 12.60 9.99 -25.43
N LYS A 124 13.47 9.05 -25.77
CA LYS A 124 14.92 9.26 -25.91
C LYS A 124 15.18 10.42 -26.88
N GLY A 125 16.10 11.32 -26.51
CA GLY A 125 16.38 12.54 -27.28
C GLY A 125 15.41 13.70 -27.06
N ALA A 126 14.50 13.61 -26.09
CA ALA A 126 13.63 14.71 -25.69
C ALA A 126 14.48 15.94 -25.28
N ALA A 127 14.17 17.10 -25.84
CA ALA A 127 14.92 18.36 -25.64
C ALA A 127 14.43 19.14 -24.40
N PHE A 128 14.05 18.42 -23.30
CA PHE A 128 13.66 19.03 -22.04
C PHE A 128 14.15 18.16 -20.86
N GLY A 129 14.31 18.79 -19.70
CA GLY A 129 14.69 18.13 -18.46
C GLY A 129 13.51 17.92 -17.50
N SER A 130 13.78 18.00 -16.20
CA SER A 130 12.77 17.89 -15.13
C SER A 130 12.49 19.22 -14.44
N ASP A 131 13.06 20.32 -14.92
CA ASP A 131 12.82 21.65 -14.37
C ASP A 131 11.60 22.32 -15.04
N ALA A 132 10.88 23.15 -14.28
CA ALA A 132 9.64 23.77 -14.73
C ALA A 132 9.79 24.60 -16.02
N LYS A 133 10.95 25.25 -16.20
CA LYS A 133 11.21 26.12 -17.36
C LYS A 133 11.32 25.29 -18.64
N SER A 134 12.04 24.17 -18.61
CA SER A 134 12.18 23.28 -19.78
C SER A 134 10.89 22.56 -20.13
N LEU A 135 9.98 22.40 -19.13
CA LEU A 135 8.69 21.73 -19.28
C LEU A 135 7.55 22.67 -19.73
N ALA A 136 7.77 23.98 -19.84
CA ALA A 136 6.73 24.91 -20.26
C ALA A 136 6.07 24.46 -21.57
N GLY A 137 4.74 24.45 -21.62
CA GLY A 137 3.94 23.99 -22.75
C GLY A 137 3.89 22.45 -22.94
N LYS A 138 4.67 21.65 -22.19
CA LYS A 138 4.66 20.19 -22.29
C LYS A 138 3.48 19.60 -21.55
N ARG A 139 3.01 18.44 -22.01
CA ARG A 139 1.96 17.62 -21.38
C ARG A 139 2.64 16.53 -20.56
N ILE A 140 2.49 16.60 -19.25
CA ILE A 140 3.14 15.66 -18.33
C ILE A 140 2.08 14.80 -17.63
N GLY A 141 2.17 13.48 -17.84
CA GLY A 141 1.28 12.49 -17.25
C GLY A 141 1.71 12.14 -15.83
N VAL A 142 0.72 12.02 -14.96
CA VAL A 142 0.88 11.60 -13.55
C VAL A 142 -0.29 10.75 -13.12
N GLN A 143 -0.10 9.89 -12.12
CA GLN A 143 -1.22 9.18 -11.50
C GLN A 143 -1.99 10.11 -10.57
N SER A 144 -3.31 10.11 -10.67
CA SER A 144 -4.21 10.94 -9.86
C SER A 144 -4.15 10.57 -8.37
N GLY A 145 -4.17 11.58 -7.50
CA GLY A 145 -4.03 11.43 -6.06
C GLY A 145 -2.61 11.14 -5.59
N SER A 146 -1.64 10.99 -6.51
CA SER A 146 -0.25 10.72 -6.16
C SER A 146 0.49 11.96 -5.65
N GLN A 147 1.66 11.75 -5.04
CA GLN A 147 2.58 12.85 -4.72
C GLN A 147 3.11 13.52 -6.00
N PHE A 148 3.20 12.78 -7.11
CA PHE A 148 3.66 13.29 -8.41
C PHE A 148 2.69 14.33 -8.96
N GLU A 149 1.38 14.06 -8.89
CA GLU A 149 0.34 15.04 -9.24
C GLU A 149 0.44 16.29 -8.35
N SER A 150 0.50 16.10 -7.03
CA SER A 150 0.60 17.22 -6.10
C SER A 150 1.84 18.09 -6.38
N TYR A 151 2.99 17.47 -6.64
CA TYR A 151 4.22 18.17 -7.00
C TYR A 151 4.07 18.93 -8.33
N ALA A 152 3.60 18.26 -9.36
CA ALA A 152 3.44 18.87 -10.69
C ALA A 152 2.45 20.05 -10.67
N LEU A 153 1.33 19.92 -9.96
CA LEU A 153 0.35 21.01 -9.81
C LEU A 153 0.93 22.22 -9.08
N THR A 154 1.77 22.00 -8.06
CA THR A 154 2.32 23.10 -7.25
C THR A 154 3.59 23.70 -7.85
N GLN A 155 4.46 22.90 -8.47
CA GLN A 155 5.77 23.32 -8.91
C GLN A 155 5.85 23.60 -10.43
N TRP A 156 4.98 23.00 -11.24
CA TRP A 156 5.09 23.07 -12.69
C TRP A 156 3.96 23.83 -13.38
N VAL A 157 2.70 23.63 -12.92
CA VAL A 157 1.54 24.33 -13.50
C VAL A 157 1.70 25.86 -13.49
N PRO A 158 2.21 26.51 -12.42
CA PRO A 158 2.42 27.96 -12.41
C PRO A 158 3.41 28.46 -13.48
N HIS A 159 4.19 27.54 -14.07
CA HIS A 159 5.18 27.83 -15.12
C HIS A 159 4.71 27.39 -16.52
N GLY A 160 3.41 27.10 -16.69
CA GLY A 160 2.82 26.78 -17.99
C GLY A 160 2.96 25.31 -18.42
N VAL A 161 3.22 24.39 -17.50
CA VAL A 161 3.21 22.95 -17.77
C VAL A 161 1.77 22.42 -17.74
N ASN A 162 1.40 21.62 -18.74
CA ASN A 162 0.09 20.97 -18.79
C ASN A 162 0.14 19.60 -18.09
N VAL A 163 -0.39 19.51 -16.89
CA VAL A 163 -0.44 18.26 -16.12
C VAL A 163 -1.69 17.47 -16.49
N VAL A 164 -1.50 16.20 -16.88
CA VAL A 164 -2.58 15.27 -17.24
C VAL A 164 -2.62 14.15 -16.20
N ALA A 165 -3.68 14.12 -15.40
CA ALA A 165 -3.88 13.12 -14.36
C ALA A 165 -4.65 11.91 -14.89
N TYR A 166 -4.17 10.70 -14.59
CA TYR A 166 -4.75 9.42 -15.00
C TYR A 166 -5.14 8.60 -13.77
N LYS A 167 -6.13 7.73 -13.92
CA LYS A 167 -6.57 6.86 -12.83
C LYS A 167 -5.50 5.85 -12.42
N GLY A 168 -4.79 5.27 -13.39
CA GLY A 168 -3.75 4.28 -13.16
C GLY A 168 -2.48 4.55 -13.96
N GLN A 169 -1.37 3.98 -13.52
CA GLN A 169 -0.06 4.17 -14.14
C GLN A 169 0.02 3.56 -15.55
N ASN A 170 -0.72 2.48 -15.82
CA ASN A 170 -0.77 1.88 -17.14
C ASN A 170 -1.35 2.81 -18.21
N GLU A 171 -2.30 3.68 -17.85
CA GLU A 171 -2.88 4.68 -18.74
C GLU A 171 -1.87 5.78 -19.06
N VAL A 172 -1.06 6.21 -18.06
CA VAL A 172 0.05 7.14 -18.26
C VAL A 172 1.03 6.59 -19.31
N PHE A 173 1.45 5.33 -19.15
CA PHE A 173 2.36 4.70 -20.10
C PHE A 173 1.74 4.53 -21.50
N ALA A 174 0.46 4.19 -21.58
CA ALA A 174 -0.23 4.07 -22.86
C ALA A 174 -0.24 5.41 -23.63
N ASP A 175 -0.53 6.51 -22.96
CA ASP A 175 -0.58 7.83 -23.59
C ASP A 175 0.82 8.40 -23.86
N LEU A 176 1.82 8.04 -23.06
CA LEU A 176 3.21 8.36 -23.34
C LEU A 176 3.70 7.67 -24.63
N VAL A 177 3.42 6.37 -24.80
CA VAL A 177 3.78 5.60 -26.00
C VAL A 177 3.08 6.17 -27.23
N ASN A 178 1.80 6.53 -27.11
CA ASN A 178 0.99 7.10 -28.21
C ASN A 178 1.29 8.58 -28.49
N GLY A 179 2.21 9.23 -27.76
CA GLY A 179 2.56 10.64 -27.96
C GLY A 179 1.44 11.63 -27.56
N ARG A 180 0.46 11.21 -26.78
CA ARG A 180 -0.58 12.09 -26.24
C ARG A 180 -0.09 12.95 -25.08
N ILE A 181 0.95 12.47 -24.38
CA ILE A 181 1.75 13.23 -23.42
C ILE A 181 3.21 13.21 -23.81
N ASP A 182 3.96 14.22 -23.38
CA ASP A 182 5.36 14.42 -23.76
C ASP A 182 6.31 13.75 -22.76
N GLY A 183 5.86 13.57 -21.51
CA GLY A 183 6.61 12.91 -20.44
C GLY A 183 5.70 12.41 -19.33
N ALA A 184 6.27 11.60 -18.43
CA ALA A 184 5.60 11.08 -17.25
C ALA A 184 6.47 11.27 -16.01
N LEU A 185 5.86 11.62 -14.86
CA LEU A 185 6.56 11.73 -13.57
C LEU A 185 6.11 10.60 -12.65
N LEU A 186 7.07 9.78 -12.18
CA LEU A 186 6.79 8.63 -11.32
C LEU A 186 8.04 8.21 -10.54
N GLY A 187 7.91 7.15 -9.73
CA GLY A 187 9.02 6.52 -9.03
C GLY A 187 10.02 5.85 -9.98
N THR A 188 11.30 5.85 -9.61
CA THR A 188 12.36 5.30 -10.48
C THR A 188 12.22 3.82 -10.72
N VAL A 189 11.84 3.06 -9.71
CA VAL A 189 11.73 1.59 -9.79
C VAL A 189 10.59 1.17 -10.71
N GLU A 190 9.45 1.80 -10.55
CA GLU A 190 8.26 1.52 -11.36
C GLU A 190 8.47 1.98 -12.81
N ALA A 191 9.19 3.10 -13.00
CA ALA A 191 9.57 3.53 -14.34
C ALA A 191 10.48 2.51 -15.01
N ASP A 192 11.51 2.06 -14.30
CA ASP A 192 12.55 1.15 -14.82
C ASP A 192 11.95 -0.22 -15.11
N GLN A 193 11.55 -0.96 -14.07
CA GLN A 193 11.08 -2.34 -14.20
C GLN A 193 9.67 -2.47 -14.78
N GLY A 194 8.78 -1.49 -14.48
CA GLY A 194 7.39 -1.52 -14.95
C GLY A 194 7.22 -1.04 -16.40
N PHE A 195 8.18 -0.29 -16.94
CA PHE A 195 8.05 0.29 -18.27
C PHE A 195 9.34 0.25 -19.11
N LEU A 196 10.46 0.84 -18.66
CA LEU A 196 11.66 1.01 -19.49
C LEU A 196 12.29 -0.33 -19.88
N ASP A 197 12.27 -1.32 -19.01
CA ASP A 197 12.77 -2.68 -19.26
C ASP A 197 11.80 -3.53 -20.09
N THR A 198 10.65 -2.97 -20.49
CA THR A 198 9.68 -3.69 -21.32
C THR A 198 9.84 -3.33 -22.83
N PRO A 199 9.32 -4.15 -23.75
CA PRO A 199 9.31 -3.79 -25.17
C PRO A 199 8.64 -2.45 -25.48
N ARG A 200 7.67 -2.01 -24.66
CA ARG A 200 6.96 -0.73 -24.81
C ARG A 200 7.84 0.46 -24.45
N GLY A 201 8.77 0.28 -23.52
CA GLY A 201 9.66 1.32 -23.02
C GLY A 201 10.95 1.53 -23.82
N LYS A 202 11.26 0.69 -24.82
CA LYS A 202 12.55 0.65 -25.54
C LYS A 202 12.99 2.02 -26.12
N ASP A 203 12.03 2.86 -26.52
CA ASP A 203 12.27 4.19 -27.13
C ASP A 203 12.25 5.31 -26.09
N PHE A 204 12.12 4.99 -24.82
CA PHE A 204 11.99 5.92 -23.70
C PHE A 204 13.19 5.82 -22.76
N GLY A 205 13.34 6.80 -21.88
CA GLY A 205 14.38 6.84 -20.87
C GLY A 205 14.13 7.93 -19.85
N PHE A 206 14.95 7.95 -18.82
CA PHE A 206 14.94 9.04 -17.86
C PHE A 206 15.47 10.32 -18.47
N VAL A 207 14.79 11.44 -18.19
CA VAL A 207 15.22 12.78 -18.56
C VAL A 207 15.35 13.68 -17.33
N GLY A 208 16.31 14.60 -17.37
CA GLY A 208 16.62 15.47 -16.23
C GLY A 208 17.13 14.74 -14.99
N SER A 209 17.31 15.50 -13.93
CA SER A 209 17.76 14.99 -12.62
C SER A 209 16.62 14.32 -11.84
N ALA A 210 17.00 13.49 -10.87
CA ALA A 210 16.05 12.99 -9.89
C ALA A 210 15.44 14.14 -9.08
N LEU A 211 14.17 14.03 -8.75
CA LEU A 211 13.41 15.03 -8.01
C LEU A 211 13.21 14.57 -6.56
N SER A 212 13.37 15.51 -5.64
CA SER A 212 12.98 15.34 -4.25
C SER A 212 11.55 15.84 -4.06
N MET A 213 10.69 15.00 -3.54
CA MET A 213 9.28 15.33 -3.28
C MET A 213 9.02 15.74 -1.83
N GLY A 214 10.08 15.74 -0.98
CA GLY A 214 9.96 16.05 0.45
C GLY A 214 9.19 14.99 1.25
N ASP A 215 9.02 13.79 0.69
CA ASP A 215 8.42 12.66 1.41
C ASP A 215 9.44 11.97 2.33
N LYS A 216 8.89 11.17 3.26
CA LYS A 216 9.67 10.37 4.22
C LYS A 216 9.72 8.88 3.83
N GLY A 217 9.71 8.59 2.54
CA GLY A 217 9.60 7.25 1.99
C GLY A 217 8.15 6.76 1.92
N VAL A 218 7.98 5.47 1.68
CA VAL A 218 6.70 4.77 1.60
C VAL A 218 6.38 4.10 2.92
N GLY A 219 5.12 4.13 3.33
CA GLY A 219 4.63 3.47 4.54
C GLY A 219 3.19 3.01 4.40
N ILE A 220 2.73 2.17 5.32
CA ILE A 220 1.35 1.70 5.34
C ILE A 220 0.46 2.76 5.96
N GLY A 221 -0.54 3.21 5.19
CA GLY A 221 -1.55 4.17 5.67
C GLY A 221 -2.61 3.49 6.53
N ILE A 222 -2.92 4.05 7.71
CA ILE A 222 -3.86 3.48 8.68
C ILE A 222 -4.69 4.62 9.26
N ARG A 223 -5.95 4.35 9.66
CA ARG A 223 -6.75 5.35 10.38
C ARG A 223 -6.05 5.76 11.69
N LYS A 224 -6.10 7.04 12.03
CA LYS A 224 -5.51 7.57 13.27
C LYS A 224 -6.07 6.89 14.52
N SER A 225 -7.32 6.43 14.46
CA SER A 225 -7.98 5.70 15.55
C SER A 225 -7.47 4.26 15.76
N ASP A 226 -6.84 3.67 14.75
CA ASP A 226 -6.50 2.23 14.76
C ASP A 226 -5.07 2.00 15.30
N VAL A 227 -4.80 2.60 16.48
CA VAL A 227 -3.48 2.60 17.13
C VAL A 227 -2.93 1.20 17.35
N ALA A 228 -3.78 0.26 17.78
CA ALA A 228 -3.37 -1.13 18.02
C ALA A 228 -2.96 -1.86 16.74
N LEU A 229 -3.67 -1.63 15.61
CA LEU A 229 -3.29 -2.19 14.32
C LEU A 229 -1.95 -1.65 13.87
N ARG A 230 -1.76 -0.33 13.95
CA ARG A 230 -0.50 0.32 13.61
C ARG A 230 0.67 -0.25 14.40
N ALA A 231 0.54 -0.30 15.73
CA ALA A 231 1.58 -0.83 16.61
C ALA A 231 1.95 -2.28 16.27
N SER A 232 0.93 -3.12 15.96
CA SER A 232 1.17 -4.52 15.55
C SER A 232 1.93 -4.61 14.23
N ILE A 233 1.60 -3.78 13.24
CA ILE A 233 2.28 -3.74 11.95
C ILE A 233 3.70 -3.19 12.12
N ASP A 234 3.90 -2.11 12.89
CA ASP A 234 5.22 -1.55 13.18
C ASP A 234 6.14 -2.59 13.85
N ALA A 235 5.62 -3.35 14.81
CA ALA A 235 6.37 -4.44 15.44
C ALA A 235 6.73 -5.55 14.44
N ALA A 236 5.84 -5.87 13.49
CA ALA A 236 6.11 -6.85 12.44
C ALA A 236 7.20 -6.34 11.49
N ILE A 237 7.16 -5.07 11.06
CA ILE A 237 8.18 -4.44 10.21
C ILE A 237 9.54 -4.48 10.91
N ALA A 238 9.61 -4.04 12.17
CA ALA A 238 10.85 -4.05 12.96
C ALA A 238 11.44 -5.47 13.09
N SER A 239 10.58 -6.46 13.34
CA SER A 239 10.98 -7.86 13.41
C SER A 239 11.50 -8.40 12.06
N MET A 240 10.89 -8.01 10.92
CA MET A 240 11.34 -8.38 9.57
C MET A 240 12.72 -7.80 9.24
N LEU A 241 12.97 -6.58 9.67
CA LEU A 241 14.27 -5.92 9.50
C LEU A 241 15.34 -6.62 10.36
N ALA A 242 15.02 -6.90 11.62
CA ALA A 242 15.96 -7.49 12.58
C ALA A 242 16.39 -8.93 12.21
N ASP A 243 15.49 -9.75 11.66
CA ASP A 243 15.79 -11.14 11.32
C ASP A 243 16.17 -11.36 9.83
N GLY A 244 16.31 -10.28 9.05
CA GLY A 244 16.70 -10.32 7.65
C GLY A 244 15.59 -10.78 6.69
N THR A 245 14.37 -11.01 7.16
CA THR A 245 13.25 -11.42 6.28
C THR A 245 12.91 -10.31 5.28
N TYR A 246 12.95 -9.05 5.69
CA TYR A 246 12.76 -7.92 4.80
C TYR A 246 13.74 -7.97 3.62
N THR A 247 15.04 -8.09 3.91
CA THR A 247 16.09 -8.15 2.88
C THR A 247 15.90 -9.36 1.95
N ARG A 248 15.49 -10.51 2.50
CA ARG A 248 15.22 -11.72 1.70
C ARG A 248 14.03 -11.53 0.74
N ILE A 249 12.98 -10.81 1.18
CA ILE A 249 11.86 -10.46 0.31
C ILE A 249 12.31 -9.44 -0.74
N ALA A 250 13.00 -8.36 -0.35
CA ALA A 250 13.44 -7.31 -1.25
C ALA A 250 14.36 -7.84 -2.38
N ARG A 251 15.27 -8.75 -2.07
CA ARG A 251 16.20 -9.36 -3.05
C ARG A 251 15.53 -10.17 -4.16
N ARG A 252 14.25 -10.50 -4.03
CA ARG A 252 13.47 -11.14 -5.12
C ARG A 252 13.11 -10.16 -6.23
N TYR A 253 13.11 -8.86 -5.90
CA TYR A 253 12.68 -7.78 -6.76
C TYR A 253 13.81 -6.82 -7.13
N PHE A 254 14.78 -6.62 -6.22
CA PHE A 254 15.78 -5.58 -6.33
C PHE A 254 17.17 -6.09 -6.01
N SER A 255 18.17 -5.59 -6.74
CA SER A 255 19.60 -5.88 -6.54
C SER A 255 20.29 -4.87 -5.59
N PHE A 256 19.55 -3.88 -5.08
CA PHE A 256 20.05 -2.80 -4.23
C PHE A 256 19.24 -2.71 -2.93
N ASP A 257 19.74 -1.95 -1.96
CA ASP A 257 19.02 -1.69 -0.71
C ASP A 257 17.83 -0.77 -0.96
N THR A 258 16.64 -1.25 -0.60
CA THR A 258 15.38 -0.54 -0.77
C THR A 258 14.96 0.24 0.46
N TYR A 259 15.49 -0.14 1.63
CA TYR A 259 15.14 0.51 2.88
C TYR A 259 15.76 1.92 2.97
N GLY A 260 17.02 2.04 2.50
CA GLY A 260 17.79 3.28 2.56
C GLY A 260 18.10 3.73 3.99
N ASP A 261 19.03 4.65 4.11
CA ASP A 261 19.42 5.26 5.40
C ASP A 261 18.34 6.18 5.97
#